data_29092aea08818501837e4e27855a1d17
#
_entry.id   29092aea08818501837e4e27855a1d17
#
_cell.length_a   1.000
_cell.length_b   1.000
_cell.length_c   1.000
_cell.angle_alpha   90.00
_cell.angle_beta   90.00
_cell.angle_gamma   90.00
#
_symmetry.space_group_name_H-M   'P 1'
#
loop_
_entity.id
_entity.type
_entity.pdbx_description
1 polymer ?
#
loop_
_entity_poly.entity_id
_entity_poly.type
_entity_poly.pdbx_seq_one_letter_code
_entity_poly.pdbx_strand_id
1 'polypeptide(L)'
;PKTAWPPTFGMLATVMNALAVSDKLEQLGVPTEVFTSITMPQVAPAFTRKDALRAMEEGKIAVFGGGTGNPFFSTDTATALRAVEVSADVMFKATMVDGVYDKDPHKYPDAKKYDTLTFTKVLEDQLAVMDGTAATLCRDNKLPILVFDLADPDNIAKAVQGENVGTLVYEG
;
A
#
# COMPACT_ATOMS: atom_id res chain seq x y z
N PRO A 1 -15.43 24.44 -11.47
CA PRO A 1 -15.46 24.60 -10.02
C PRO A 1 -14.81 23.36 -9.40
N LYS A 2 -13.77 23.55 -8.60
CA LYS A 2 -13.20 22.46 -7.81
C LYS A 2 -14.25 22.10 -6.76
N THR A 3 -14.86 20.92 -6.90
CA THR A 3 -15.83 20.44 -5.91
C THR A 3 -15.10 20.21 -4.57
N ALA A 4 -15.70 20.68 -3.48
CA ALA A 4 -15.05 20.68 -2.15
C ALA A 4 -14.86 19.27 -1.54
N TRP A 5 -15.53 18.23 -2.07
CA TRP A 5 -15.65 16.92 -1.43
C TRP A 5 -14.99 15.71 -2.12
N PRO A 6 -14.41 15.78 -3.34
CA PRO A 6 -13.91 14.59 -4.03
C PRO A 6 -12.91 13.74 -3.20
N PRO A 7 -11.93 14.33 -2.48
CA PRO A 7 -10.99 13.55 -1.67
C PRO A 7 -11.67 12.80 -0.52
N THR A 8 -12.71 13.37 0.08
CA THR A 8 -13.47 12.75 1.18
C THR A 8 -14.26 11.53 0.71
N PHE A 9 -14.87 11.60 -0.49
CA PHE A 9 -15.55 10.43 -1.07
C PHE A 9 -14.57 9.27 -1.30
N GLY A 10 -13.38 9.55 -1.82
CA GLY A 10 -12.35 8.53 -2.00
C GLY A 10 -11.93 7.88 -0.67
N MET A 11 -11.74 8.66 0.38
CA MET A 11 -11.42 8.15 1.71
C MET A 11 -12.54 7.26 2.26
N LEU A 12 -13.81 7.68 2.16
CA LEU A 12 -14.96 6.87 2.60
C LEU A 12 -15.10 5.58 1.78
N ALA A 13 -14.86 5.64 0.47
CA ALA A 13 -14.87 4.46 -0.39
C ALA A 13 -13.83 3.42 0.06
N THR A 14 -12.65 3.83 0.50
CA THR A 14 -11.64 2.90 1.03
C THR A 14 -12.07 2.26 2.36
N VAL A 15 -12.87 2.94 3.18
CA VAL A 15 -13.48 2.31 4.39
C VAL A 15 -14.47 1.23 3.98
N MET A 16 -15.34 1.49 2.99
CA MET A 16 -16.26 0.48 2.46
C MET A 16 -15.51 -0.74 1.92
N ASN A 17 -14.42 -0.52 1.16
CA ASN A 17 -13.59 -1.59 0.64
C ASN A 17 -12.92 -2.39 1.78
N ALA A 18 -12.42 -1.71 2.82
CA ALA A 18 -11.81 -2.36 3.97
C ALA A 18 -12.81 -3.28 4.69
N LEU A 19 -14.05 -2.83 4.90
CA LEU A 19 -15.11 -3.65 5.47
C LEU A 19 -15.44 -4.87 4.60
N ALA A 20 -15.53 -4.70 3.28
CA ALA A 20 -15.81 -5.79 2.35
C ALA A 20 -14.68 -6.84 2.33
N VAL A 21 -13.41 -6.39 2.38
CA VAL A 21 -12.25 -7.29 2.47
C VAL A 21 -12.28 -8.05 3.80
N SER A 22 -12.52 -7.35 4.90
CA SER A 22 -12.63 -7.95 6.24
C SER A 22 -13.73 -9.02 6.29
N ASP A 23 -14.94 -8.68 5.84
CA ASP A 23 -16.06 -9.62 5.79
C ASP A 23 -15.73 -10.89 5.00
N LYS A 24 -15.07 -10.72 3.84
CA LYS A 24 -14.68 -11.85 3.01
C LYS A 24 -13.61 -12.74 3.67
N LEU A 25 -12.63 -12.15 4.32
CA LEU A 25 -11.59 -12.90 5.03
C LEU A 25 -12.18 -13.66 6.23
N GLU A 26 -13.08 -13.03 6.99
CA GLU A 26 -13.80 -13.66 8.12
C GLU A 26 -14.63 -14.85 7.66
N GLN A 27 -15.34 -14.75 6.53
CA GLN A 27 -16.07 -15.88 5.91
C GLN A 27 -15.14 -17.04 5.53
N LEU A 28 -13.87 -16.76 5.27
CA LEU A 28 -12.84 -17.77 4.98
C LEU A 28 -12.14 -18.29 6.25
N GLY A 29 -12.57 -17.84 7.43
CA GLY A 29 -11.99 -18.24 8.71
C GLY A 29 -10.71 -17.50 9.08
N VAL A 30 -10.39 -16.39 8.39
CA VAL A 30 -9.22 -15.56 8.68
C VAL A 30 -9.66 -14.37 9.54
N PRO A 31 -9.23 -14.28 10.81
CA PRO A 31 -9.64 -13.20 11.69
C PRO A 31 -9.05 -11.86 11.25
N THR A 32 -9.87 -10.81 11.31
CA THR A 32 -9.47 -9.46 10.89
C THR A 32 -9.83 -8.42 11.94
N GLU A 33 -9.24 -7.22 11.81
CA GLU A 33 -9.71 -6.04 12.52
C GLU A 33 -9.57 -4.82 11.58
N VAL A 34 -10.67 -4.09 11.37
CA VAL A 34 -10.70 -2.90 10.51
C VAL A 34 -10.41 -1.66 11.33
N PHE A 35 -9.50 -0.83 10.85
CA PHE A 35 -9.18 0.48 11.42
C PHE A 35 -9.44 1.58 10.41
N THR A 36 -9.95 2.72 10.87
CA THR A 36 -10.18 3.87 10.00
C THR A 36 -9.43 5.11 10.47
N SER A 37 -8.92 5.87 9.51
CA SER A 37 -8.29 7.19 9.77
C SER A 37 -9.31 8.30 10.00
N ILE A 38 -10.59 8.04 9.72
CA ILE A 38 -11.71 8.96 9.94
C ILE A 38 -12.49 8.46 11.16
N THR A 39 -12.74 9.32 12.13
CA THR A 39 -13.48 8.95 13.34
C THR A 39 -14.92 8.58 12.99
N MET A 40 -15.26 7.30 13.05
CA MET A 40 -16.61 6.76 12.82
C MET A 40 -16.83 5.49 13.67
N PRO A 41 -16.90 5.61 14.99
CA PRO A 41 -16.84 4.48 15.93
C PRO A 41 -18.00 3.48 15.78
N GLN A 42 -19.11 3.86 15.16
CA GLN A 42 -20.23 2.96 14.85
C GLN A 42 -19.94 2.01 13.68
N VAL A 43 -18.87 2.28 12.89
CA VAL A 43 -18.51 1.50 11.71
C VAL A 43 -17.23 0.73 11.94
N ALA A 44 -16.18 1.41 12.41
CA ALA A 44 -14.89 0.82 12.72
C ALA A 44 -14.15 1.70 13.75
N PRO A 45 -13.28 1.13 14.59
CA PRO A 45 -12.45 1.88 15.51
C PRO A 45 -11.49 2.81 14.77
N ALA A 46 -11.21 3.96 15.39
CA ALA A 46 -10.18 4.84 14.89
C ALA A 46 -8.81 4.17 15.02
N PHE A 47 -7.97 4.33 13.99
CA PHE A 47 -6.62 3.78 14.01
C PHE A 47 -5.81 4.36 15.18
N THR A 48 -5.20 3.46 15.94
CA THR A 48 -4.04 3.76 16.77
C THR A 48 -2.96 2.70 16.52
N ARG A 49 -1.70 3.11 16.55
CA ARG A 49 -0.57 2.18 16.41
C ARG A 49 -0.65 1.01 17.40
N LYS A 50 -1.01 1.32 18.66
CA LYS A 50 -1.11 0.34 19.74
C LYS A 50 -2.16 -0.73 19.46
N ASP A 51 -3.35 -0.33 19.02
CA ASP A 51 -4.44 -1.27 18.75
C ASP A 51 -4.17 -2.12 17.51
N ALA A 52 -3.58 -1.52 16.47
CA ALA A 52 -3.19 -2.26 15.27
C ALA A 52 -2.12 -3.32 15.57
N LEU A 53 -1.07 -2.97 16.34
CA LEU A 53 -0.05 -3.93 16.76
C LEU A 53 -0.65 -5.05 17.61
N ARG A 54 -1.52 -4.73 18.57
CA ARG A 54 -2.22 -5.74 19.37
C ARG A 54 -3.03 -6.69 18.49
N ALA A 55 -3.80 -6.19 17.52
CA ALA A 55 -4.57 -7.03 16.62
C ALA A 55 -3.67 -7.99 15.83
N MET A 56 -2.53 -7.50 15.32
CA MET A 56 -1.56 -8.34 14.61
C MET A 56 -0.90 -9.38 15.54
N GLU A 57 -0.55 -9.01 16.78
CA GLU A 57 -0.02 -9.93 17.79
C GLU A 57 -1.02 -11.04 18.16
N GLU A 58 -2.32 -10.73 18.11
CA GLU A 58 -3.43 -11.69 18.28
C GLU A 58 -3.64 -12.57 17.03
N GLY A 59 -2.84 -12.43 15.99
CA GLY A 59 -2.92 -13.20 14.72
C GLY A 59 -4.02 -12.73 13.78
N LYS A 60 -4.51 -11.51 13.93
CA LYS A 60 -5.49 -10.90 13.03
C LYS A 60 -4.81 -10.17 11.87
N ILE A 61 -5.49 -10.08 10.75
CA ILE A 61 -5.13 -9.16 9.68
C ILE A 61 -5.71 -7.78 10.00
N ALA A 62 -4.85 -6.78 10.20
CA ALA A 62 -5.27 -5.40 10.35
C ALA A 62 -5.58 -4.79 8.97
N VAL A 63 -6.83 -4.37 8.75
CA VAL A 63 -7.29 -3.77 7.49
C VAL A 63 -7.50 -2.28 7.69
N PHE A 64 -6.81 -1.45 6.90
CA PHE A 64 -6.83 0.01 7.08
C PHE A 64 -7.69 0.70 6.01
N GLY A 65 -8.64 1.52 6.43
CA GLY A 65 -9.47 2.36 5.57
C GLY A 65 -9.34 3.85 5.92
N GLY A 66 -9.86 4.72 5.04
CA GLY A 66 -9.88 6.17 5.26
C GLY A 66 -8.61 6.91 4.85
N GLY A 67 -7.66 6.23 4.18
CA GLY A 67 -6.41 6.84 3.73
C GLY A 67 -5.56 7.37 4.90
N THR A 68 -5.03 8.58 4.78
CA THR A 68 -4.35 9.29 5.88
C THR A 68 -5.32 9.98 6.84
N GLY A 69 -6.62 10.04 6.52
CA GLY A 69 -7.59 10.90 7.20
C GLY A 69 -7.53 12.36 6.73
N ASN A 70 -6.61 12.71 5.86
CA ASN A 70 -6.41 14.06 5.34
C ASN A 70 -6.57 14.08 3.81
N PRO A 71 -7.25 15.11 3.24
CA PRO A 71 -7.32 15.28 1.80
C PRO A 71 -5.93 15.57 1.20
N PHE A 72 -5.82 15.38 -0.12
CA PHE A 72 -4.60 15.64 -0.92
C PHE A 72 -3.43 14.66 -0.74
N PHE A 73 -3.57 13.65 0.09
CA PHE A 73 -2.62 12.53 0.16
C PHE A 73 -3.17 11.34 -0.64
N SER A 74 -2.28 10.62 -1.30
CA SER A 74 -2.61 9.41 -2.05
C SER A 74 -2.80 8.20 -1.13
N THR A 75 -3.32 7.11 -1.68
CA THR A 75 -3.34 5.80 -1.00
C THR A 75 -1.94 5.23 -0.82
N ASP A 76 -1.00 5.53 -1.72
CA ASP A 76 0.41 5.14 -1.59
C ASP A 76 1.04 5.79 -0.34
N THR A 77 0.82 7.10 -0.15
CA THR A 77 1.26 7.81 1.07
C THR A 77 0.60 7.23 2.32
N ALA A 78 -0.69 6.91 2.27
CA ALA A 78 -1.39 6.30 3.40
C ALA A 78 -0.80 4.93 3.75
N THR A 79 -0.52 4.09 2.74
CA THR A 79 0.08 2.77 2.94
C THR A 79 1.48 2.87 3.53
N ALA A 80 2.34 3.74 2.98
CA ALA A 80 3.67 3.99 3.52
C ALA A 80 3.62 4.44 4.99
N LEU A 81 2.71 5.37 5.32
CA LEU A 81 2.53 5.86 6.69
C LEU A 81 2.13 4.71 7.63
N ARG A 82 1.12 3.91 7.28
CA ARG A 82 0.69 2.77 8.11
C ARG A 82 1.79 1.74 8.27
N ALA A 83 2.49 1.39 7.18
CA ALA A 83 3.59 0.44 7.22
C ALA A 83 4.71 0.89 8.19
N VAL A 84 5.10 2.16 8.14
CA VAL A 84 6.10 2.73 9.07
C VAL A 84 5.58 2.72 10.52
N GLU A 85 4.32 3.14 10.74
CA GLU A 85 3.72 3.19 12.08
C GLU A 85 3.63 1.81 12.74
N VAL A 86 3.36 0.76 11.97
CA VAL A 86 3.30 -0.62 12.51
C VAL A 86 4.64 -1.35 12.44
N SER A 87 5.70 -0.67 11.97
CA SER A 87 7.05 -1.26 11.83
C SER A 87 7.07 -2.46 10.89
N ALA A 88 6.40 -2.36 9.74
CA ALA A 88 6.39 -3.41 8.73
C ALA A 88 7.79 -3.64 8.14
N ASP A 89 8.11 -4.88 7.80
CA ASP A 89 9.39 -5.26 7.20
C ASP A 89 9.47 -4.89 5.72
N VAL A 90 8.32 -4.86 5.03
CA VAL A 90 8.22 -4.56 3.60
C VAL A 90 6.83 -4.03 3.26
N MET A 91 6.76 -3.15 2.28
CA MET A 91 5.49 -2.70 1.69
C MET A 91 5.28 -3.38 0.34
N PHE A 92 4.14 -4.04 0.14
CA PHE A 92 3.75 -4.60 -1.14
C PHE A 92 2.85 -3.63 -1.89
N LYS A 93 3.23 -3.32 -3.12
CA LYS A 93 2.41 -2.57 -4.07
C LYS A 93 1.94 -3.50 -5.18
N ALA A 94 0.80 -4.12 -4.97
CA ALA A 94 0.13 -4.91 -5.99
C ALA A 94 -0.60 -3.96 -6.97
N THR A 95 -0.28 -4.05 -8.26
CA THR A 95 -0.73 -3.10 -9.29
C THR A 95 -1.04 -3.81 -10.61
N MET A 96 -1.29 -3.05 -11.69
CA MET A 96 -1.60 -3.59 -13.02
C MET A 96 -0.37 -3.72 -13.92
N VAL A 97 0.83 -3.55 -13.36
CA VAL A 97 2.11 -3.76 -14.06
C VAL A 97 2.98 -4.71 -13.24
N ASP A 98 3.80 -5.49 -13.92
CA ASP A 98 4.60 -6.56 -13.32
C ASP A 98 5.92 -6.06 -12.68
N GLY A 99 6.09 -4.75 -12.56
CA GLY A 99 7.25 -4.12 -11.94
C GLY A 99 7.47 -2.69 -12.40
N VAL A 100 8.65 -2.15 -12.13
CA VAL A 100 9.07 -0.80 -12.51
C VAL A 100 9.93 -0.85 -13.77
N TYR A 101 9.67 0.07 -14.69
CA TYR A 101 10.34 0.17 -15.97
C TYR A 101 11.08 1.51 -16.11
N ASP A 102 12.09 1.55 -16.99
CA ASP A 102 12.82 2.78 -17.34
C ASP A 102 11.94 3.78 -18.11
N LYS A 103 10.86 3.32 -18.73
CA LYS A 103 9.85 4.10 -19.44
C LYS A 103 8.54 3.31 -19.54
N ASP A 104 7.46 3.96 -19.95
CA ASP A 104 6.13 3.36 -20.03
C ASP A 104 6.11 2.15 -21.00
N PRO A 105 5.95 0.90 -20.51
CA PRO A 105 5.98 -0.28 -21.37
C PRO A 105 4.79 -0.37 -22.33
N HIS A 106 3.69 0.33 -22.06
CA HIS A 106 2.54 0.38 -22.97
C HIS A 106 2.80 1.27 -24.19
N LYS A 107 3.72 2.25 -24.08
CA LYS A 107 4.08 3.16 -25.15
C LYS A 107 5.36 2.76 -25.87
N TYR A 108 6.26 2.11 -25.16
CA TYR A 108 7.60 1.78 -25.63
C TYR A 108 7.86 0.27 -25.53
N PRO A 109 7.82 -0.46 -26.67
CA PRO A 109 8.05 -1.92 -26.67
C PRO A 109 9.46 -2.34 -26.22
N ASP A 110 10.41 -1.41 -26.22
CA ASP A 110 11.80 -1.59 -25.79
C ASP A 110 12.04 -1.15 -24.34
N ALA A 111 10.97 -0.90 -23.56
CA ALA A 111 11.06 -0.59 -22.14
C ALA A 111 11.69 -1.75 -21.36
N LYS A 112 12.61 -1.42 -20.47
CA LYS A 112 13.33 -2.41 -19.66
C LYS A 112 12.82 -2.38 -18.23
N LYS A 113 12.41 -3.57 -17.75
CA LYS A 113 12.03 -3.75 -16.35
C LYS A 113 13.29 -3.81 -15.48
N TYR A 114 13.19 -3.22 -14.30
CA TYR A 114 14.18 -3.37 -13.25
C TYR A 114 13.83 -4.52 -12.32
N ASP A 115 14.80 -5.34 -11.96
CA ASP A 115 14.64 -6.33 -10.88
C ASP A 115 14.76 -5.65 -9.51
N THR A 116 15.70 -4.71 -9.41
CA THR A 116 15.93 -3.92 -8.20
C THR A 116 16.20 -2.45 -8.53
N LEU A 117 15.81 -1.54 -7.63
CA LEU A 117 16.02 -0.10 -7.74
C LEU A 117 16.34 0.50 -6.36
N THR A 118 17.08 1.61 -6.34
CA THR A 118 17.17 2.45 -5.14
C THR A 118 16.08 3.52 -5.15
N PHE A 119 15.64 3.96 -3.97
CA PHE A 119 14.72 5.10 -3.86
C PHE A 119 15.31 6.37 -4.47
N THR A 120 16.61 6.59 -4.30
CA THR A 120 17.33 7.71 -4.91
C THR A 120 17.11 7.71 -6.41
N LYS A 121 17.33 6.58 -7.10
CA LYS A 121 17.10 6.47 -8.55
C LYS A 121 15.64 6.66 -8.94
N VAL A 122 14.70 6.13 -8.15
CA VAL A 122 13.26 6.35 -8.39
C VAL A 122 12.92 7.85 -8.39
N LEU A 123 13.46 8.61 -7.43
CA LEU A 123 13.19 10.04 -7.30
C LEU A 123 13.91 10.88 -8.36
N GLU A 124 15.18 10.58 -8.66
CA GLU A 124 15.99 11.30 -9.66
C GLU A 124 15.43 11.10 -11.07
N ASP A 125 15.11 9.88 -11.45
CA ASP A 125 14.60 9.53 -12.77
C ASP A 125 13.08 9.73 -12.90
N GLN A 126 12.41 10.15 -11.82
CA GLN A 126 10.93 10.32 -11.74
C GLN A 126 10.17 9.08 -12.22
N LEU A 127 10.65 7.90 -11.84
CA LEU A 127 10.03 6.64 -12.24
C LEU A 127 8.66 6.48 -11.62
N ALA A 128 7.71 5.94 -12.40
CA ALA A 128 6.32 5.78 -12.00
C ALA A 128 6.12 4.58 -11.04
N VAL A 129 6.69 4.64 -9.85
CA VAL A 129 6.52 3.64 -8.78
C VAL A 129 5.35 4.04 -7.89
N MET A 130 5.42 5.23 -7.34
CA MET A 130 4.45 5.84 -6.43
C MET A 130 4.63 7.35 -6.40
N ASP A 131 3.81 8.06 -5.64
CA ASP A 131 4.04 9.50 -5.45
C ASP A 131 5.30 9.78 -4.62
N GLY A 132 5.88 10.98 -4.83
CA GLY A 132 7.14 11.37 -4.19
C GLY A 132 7.09 11.41 -2.67
N THR A 133 5.93 11.68 -2.06
CA THR A 133 5.74 11.69 -0.60
C THR A 133 5.88 10.28 -0.04
N ALA A 134 5.22 9.29 -0.67
CA ALA A 134 5.31 7.89 -0.28
C ALA A 134 6.74 7.36 -0.45
N ALA A 135 7.37 7.63 -1.61
CA ALA A 135 8.74 7.20 -1.88
C ALA A 135 9.74 7.78 -0.86
N THR A 136 9.62 9.07 -0.55
CA THR A 136 10.47 9.73 0.45
C THR A 136 10.27 9.13 1.85
N LEU A 137 9.01 8.89 2.25
CA LEU A 137 8.70 8.32 3.55
C LEU A 137 9.28 6.91 3.70
N CYS A 138 9.17 6.08 2.67
CA CYS A 138 9.74 4.73 2.67
C CYS A 138 11.27 4.78 2.71
N ARG A 139 11.91 5.64 1.90
CA ARG A 139 13.37 5.82 1.90
C ARG A 139 13.88 6.22 3.27
N ASP A 140 13.31 7.27 3.86
CA ASP A 140 13.80 7.84 5.12
C ASP A 140 13.63 6.89 6.30
N ASN A 141 12.67 5.95 6.21
CA ASN A 141 12.44 4.90 7.20
C ASN A 141 13.03 3.53 6.80
N LYS A 142 13.76 3.45 5.69
CA LYS A 142 14.38 2.22 5.17
C LYS A 142 13.38 1.07 4.97
N LEU A 143 12.15 1.41 4.60
CA LEU A 143 11.08 0.46 4.32
C LEU A 143 11.15 0.04 2.85
N PRO A 144 11.54 -1.19 2.52
CA PRO A 144 11.58 -1.65 1.13
C PRO A 144 10.18 -1.80 0.56
N ILE A 145 10.07 -1.67 -0.76
CA ILE A 145 8.81 -1.81 -1.49
C ILE A 145 8.97 -2.86 -2.57
N LEU A 146 8.06 -3.84 -2.63
CA LEU A 146 7.97 -4.78 -3.73
C LEU A 146 6.77 -4.41 -4.60
N VAL A 147 7.04 -4.07 -5.87
CA VAL A 147 6.02 -3.73 -6.87
C VAL A 147 5.81 -4.92 -7.79
N PHE A 148 4.57 -5.42 -7.90
CA PHE A 148 4.25 -6.60 -8.70
C PHE A 148 2.84 -6.57 -9.27
N ASP A 149 2.57 -7.45 -10.26
CA ASP A 149 1.28 -7.57 -10.92
C ASP A 149 0.26 -8.31 -10.05
N LEU A 150 -0.93 -7.72 -9.91
CA LEU A 150 -2.10 -8.30 -9.23
C LEU A 150 -2.98 -9.17 -10.16
N ALA A 151 -2.75 -9.13 -11.47
CA ALA A 151 -3.54 -9.93 -12.42
C ALA A 151 -3.40 -11.44 -12.17
N ASP A 152 -2.24 -11.89 -11.65
CA ASP A 152 -2.05 -13.22 -11.10
C ASP A 152 -2.13 -13.17 -9.56
N PRO A 153 -3.24 -13.63 -8.94
CA PRO A 153 -3.42 -13.61 -7.48
C PRO A 153 -2.34 -14.42 -6.73
N ASP A 154 -1.73 -15.41 -7.36
CA ASP A 154 -0.67 -16.24 -6.77
C ASP A 154 0.59 -15.41 -6.48
N ASN A 155 0.77 -14.26 -7.15
CA ASN A 155 1.90 -13.37 -6.89
C ASN A 155 1.91 -12.83 -5.46
N ILE A 156 0.75 -12.67 -4.82
CA ILE A 156 0.69 -12.27 -3.40
C ILE A 156 1.32 -13.35 -2.52
N ALA A 157 0.95 -14.62 -2.75
CA ALA A 157 1.50 -15.74 -1.99
C ALA A 157 3.01 -15.91 -2.24
N LYS A 158 3.44 -15.83 -3.50
CA LYS A 158 4.86 -15.87 -3.88
C LYS A 158 5.66 -14.73 -3.23
N ALA A 159 5.12 -13.49 -3.26
CA ALA A 159 5.75 -12.34 -2.63
C ALA A 159 5.94 -12.55 -1.11
N VAL A 160 4.92 -13.07 -0.41
CA VAL A 160 5.01 -13.39 1.03
C VAL A 160 6.04 -14.47 1.31
N GLN A 161 6.24 -15.41 0.38
CA GLN A 161 7.27 -16.46 0.47
C GLN A 161 8.68 -15.98 0.11
N GLY A 162 8.81 -14.72 -0.31
CA GLY A 162 10.11 -14.11 -0.67
C GLY A 162 10.56 -14.40 -2.10
N GLU A 163 9.66 -14.86 -2.97
CA GLU A 163 9.97 -15.05 -4.38
C GLU A 163 10.07 -13.69 -5.11
N ASN A 164 10.91 -13.62 -6.14
CA ASN A 164 11.05 -12.44 -6.96
C ASN A 164 9.91 -12.37 -8.00
N VAL A 165 8.82 -11.70 -7.66
CA VAL A 165 7.63 -11.55 -8.50
C VAL A 165 7.51 -10.19 -9.19
N GLY A 166 8.49 -9.30 -9.01
CA GLY A 166 8.37 -7.94 -9.52
C GLY A 166 9.66 -7.13 -9.45
N THR A 167 9.56 -5.89 -9.01
CA THR A 167 10.68 -4.98 -8.76
C THR A 167 10.80 -4.66 -7.28
N LEU A 168 11.95 -4.92 -6.67
CA LEU A 168 12.25 -4.52 -5.30
C LEU A 168 12.90 -3.13 -5.28
N VAL A 169 12.28 -2.19 -4.58
CA VAL A 169 12.81 -0.83 -4.34
C VAL A 169 13.29 -0.75 -2.89
N TYR A 170 14.55 -0.40 -2.71
CA TYR A 170 15.16 -0.30 -1.38
C TYR A 170 16.27 0.76 -1.37
N GLU A 171 16.73 1.12 -0.19
CA GLU A 171 17.95 1.94 -0.05
C GLU A 171 19.09 1.02 0.37
N GLY A 172 20.20 1.14 -0.33
CA GLY A 172 21.41 0.33 -0.10
C GLY A 172 22.18 0.74 1.16
#